data_37cda4323869b32b05d357ee233ad1f7
#
_entry.id   37cda4323869b32b05d357ee233ad1f7
#
_cell.length_a   1.000
_cell.length_b   1.000
_cell.length_c   1.000
_cell.angle_alpha   90.00
_cell.angle_beta   90.00
_cell.angle_gamma   90.00
#
_symmetry.space_group_name_H-M   'P 1'
#
loop_
_entity.id
_entity.type
_entity.pdbx_description
1 polymer ?
#
loop_
_entity_poly.entity_id
_entity_poly.type
_entity_poly.pdbx_seq_one_letter_code
_entity_poly.pdbx_strand_id
1 'polypeptide(L)'
;IMSGVNPCYTLSNSNDFAQALKKLNFSVTFSMKIDETAINSSHVAAIPHQLESWGDFEFINGEYSLTQPTIKPLFDTKQFEDCLLSWSESQSSFYDKIRDNWKNDILDSPQKWNSSLHDGVYSSNSTINLNSNNLQYSTYLSKLGSINNDGYDLIMYSKIGMGDGQKANNP
;
A
#
# COMPACT_ATOMS: atom_id res chain seq x y z
N ILE A 1 9.54 -1.24 9.74
CA ILE A 1 8.43 -0.33 9.40
C ILE A 1 7.35 -1.16 8.72
N MET A 2 6.10 -0.99 9.14
CA MET A 2 4.92 -1.62 8.55
C MET A 2 3.89 -0.55 8.27
N SER A 3 3.26 -0.58 7.11
CA SER A 3 2.21 0.39 6.72
C SER A 3 1.11 -0.31 5.93
N GLY A 4 -0.15 -0.15 6.35
CA GLY A 4 -1.31 -0.72 5.68
C GLY A 4 -1.40 -2.25 5.70
N VAL A 5 -0.68 -2.92 6.59
CA VAL A 5 -0.64 -4.38 6.69
C VAL A 5 -0.77 -4.84 8.15
N ASN A 6 -1.41 -5.99 8.36
CA ASN A 6 -1.57 -6.59 9.68
C ASN A 6 -1.02 -8.03 9.71
N PRO A 7 0.30 -8.23 9.61
CA PRO A 7 0.91 -9.56 9.54
C PRO A 7 0.69 -10.40 10.79
N CYS A 8 0.52 -9.80 11.97
CA CYS A 8 0.18 -10.55 13.19
C CYS A 8 -1.22 -11.17 13.14
N TYR A 9 -2.05 -10.82 12.14
CA TYR A 9 -3.36 -11.42 11.89
C TYR A 9 -3.38 -12.26 10.64
N THR A 10 -2.77 -11.77 9.54
CA THR A 10 -2.95 -12.36 8.21
C THR A 10 -2.00 -13.50 7.88
N LEU A 11 -0.86 -13.60 8.55
CA LEU A 11 0.10 -14.67 8.29
C LEU A 11 -0.33 -15.99 8.95
N SER A 12 -0.09 -17.12 8.29
CA SER A 12 -0.32 -18.45 8.84
C SER A 12 0.55 -18.74 10.08
N ASN A 13 1.73 -18.13 10.17
CA ASN A 13 2.65 -18.17 11.31
C ASN A 13 2.66 -16.85 12.11
N SER A 14 1.51 -16.22 12.27
CA SER A 14 1.33 -14.91 12.91
C SER A 14 1.95 -14.83 14.32
N ASN A 15 1.88 -15.92 15.10
CA ASN A 15 2.47 -15.99 16.45
C ASN A 15 3.99 -15.87 16.42
N ASP A 16 4.66 -16.58 15.49
CA ASP A 16 6.11 -16.52 15.35
C ASP A 16 6.54 -15.13 14.89
N PHE A 17 5.78 -14.52 13.98
CA PHE A 17 6.00 -13.15 13.54
C PHE A 17 5.86 -12.16 14.71
N ALA A 18 4.80 -12.26 15.52
CA ALA A 18 4.60 -11.39 16.67
C ALA A 18 5.73 -11.53 17.71
N GLN A 19 6.21 -12.75 17.96
CA GLN A 19 7.34 -12.97 18.84
C GLN A 19 8.66 -12.43 18.28
N ALA A 20 8.87 -12.56 16.96
CA ALA A 20 10.03 -11.98 16.30
C ALA A 20 10.00 -10.45 16.35
N LEU A 21 8.83 -9.85 16.13
CA LEU A 21 8.63 -8.40 16.19
C LEU A 21 8.98 -7.83 17.58
N LYS A 22 8.61 -8.52 18.66
CA LYS A 22 8.95 -8.14 20.05
C LYS A 22 10.45 -8.18 20.37
N LYS A 23 11.25 -8.91 19.59
CA LYS A 23 12.71 -8.98 19.77
C LYS A 23 13.45 -7.82 19.12
N LEU A 24 12.76 -7.01 18.31
CA LEU A 24 13.37 -5.86 17.64
C LEU A 24 13.59 -4.72 18.65
N ASN A 25 14.73 -4.05 18.55
CA ASN A 25 15.01 -2.86 19.35
C ASN A 25 14.05 -1.70 19.02
N PHE A 26 13.58 -1.65 17.75
CA PHE A 26 12.67 -0.64 17.28
C PHE A 26 11.77 -1.22 16.18
N SER A 27 10.48 -1.00 16.33
CA SER A 27 9.48 -1.29 15.30
C SER A 27 8.41 -0.20 15.30
N VAL A 28 7.96 0.17 14.12
CA VAL A 28 6.85 1.13 13.95
C VAL A 28 5.84 0.59 12.97
N THR A 29 4.58 0.67 13.32
CA THR A 29 3.46 0.42 12.44
C THR A 29 2.67 1.68 12.20
N PHE A 30 2.29 1.90 10.95
CA PHE A 30 1.41 2.98 10.53
C PHE A 30 0.01 2.41 10.38
N SER A 31 -0.91 2.84 11.23
CA SER A 31 -2.26 2.30 11.27
C SER A 31 -3.27 3.34 11.72
N MET A 32 -4.51 3.21 11.24
CA MET A 32 -5.65 4.03 11.71
C MET A 32 -6.26 3.47 13.00
N LYS A 33 -5.92 2.26 13.40
CA LYS A 33 -6.47 1.58 14.57
C LYS A 33 -5.40 0.73 15.26
N ILE A 34 -5.62 0.42 16.53
CA ILE A 34 -4.78 -0.50 17.27
C ILE A 34 -5.21 -1.93 16.91
N ASP A 35 -4.54 -2.51 15.93
CA ASP A 35 -4.70 -3.89 15.50
C ASP A 35 -3.65 -4.82 16.16
N GLU A 36 -3.67 -6.11 15.81
CA GLU A 36 -2.77 -7.12 16.37
C GLU A 36 -1.29 -6.80 16.12
N THR A 37 -0.97 -6.22 14.97
CA THR A 37 0.40 -5.79 14.66
C THR A 37 0.77 -4.54 15.45
N ALA A 38 -0.15 -3.60 15.59
CA ALA A 38 0.05 -2.38 16.37
C ALA A 38 0.35 -2.71 17.85
N ILE A 39 -0.40 -3.63 18.46
CA ILE A 39 -0.21 -4.07 19.85
C ILE A 39 1.19 -4.69 20.06
N ASN A 40 1.73 -5.36 19.05
CA ASN A 40 3.03 -6.03 19.11
C ASN A 40 4.21 -5.16 18.65
N SER A 41 3.95 -3.96 18.18
CA SER A 41 4.97 -2.99 17.74
C SER A 41 5.40 -2.08 18.90
N SER A 42 6.65 -1.62 18.87
CA SER A 42 7.15 -0.68 19.90
C SER A 42 6.57 0.73 19.74
N HIS A 43 6.19 1.11 18.51
CA HIS A 43 5.60 2.40 18.21
C HIS A 43 4.45 2.25 17.21
N VAL A 44 3.40 3.05 17.43
CA VAL A 44 2.26 3.15 16.52
C VAL A 44 2.16 4.61 16.05
N ALA A 45 2.24 4.81 14.75
CA ALA A 45 2.05 6.10 14.13
C ALA A 45 0.64 6.16 13.53
N ALA A 46 -0.18 7.09 14.03
CA ALA A 46 -1.53 7.29 13.52
C ALA A 46 -1.50 7.93 12.14
N ILE A 47 -2.12 7.27 11.16
CA ILE A 47 -2.26 7.79 9.79
C ILE A 47 -3.67 8.31 9.54
N PRO A 48 -3.82 9.30 8.65
CA PRO A 48 -5.12 9.79 8.21
C PRO A 48 -5.86 8.74 7.37
N HIS A 49 -7.16 8.92 7.28
CA HIS A 49 -8.00 8.16 6.35
C HIS A 49 -7.69 8.57 4.89
N GLN A 50 -7.97 7.69 3.93
CA GLN A 50 -7.79 8.00 2.50
C GLN A 50 -8.53 9.27 2.03
N LEU A 51 -9.67 9.61 2.64
CA LEU A 51 -10.42 10.83 2.35
C LEU A 51 -9.75 12.11 2.88
N GLU A 52 -8.72 11.97 3.71
CA GLU A 52 -7.93 13.03 4.32
C GLU A 52 -6.54 13.16 3.68
N SER A 53 -6.24 12.32 2.68
CA SER A 53 -4.88 12.08 2.20
C SER A 53 -4.72 12.40 0.72
N TRP A 54 -3.52 12.82 0.34
CA TRP A 54 -3.08 12.88 -1.05
C TRP A 54 -2.48 11.54 -1.48
N GLY A 55 -2.64 11.22 -2.76
CA GLY A 55 -2.03 10.04 -3.37
C GLY A 55 -2.11 10.09 -4.88
N ASP A 56 -1.33 9.25 -5.53
CA ASP A 56 -1.41 9.01 -6.96
C ASP A 56 -1.17 7.53 -7.25
N PHE A 57 -1.70 7.07 -8.37
CA PHE A 57 -1.62 5.68 -8.80
C PHE A 57 -1.49 5.58 -10.31
N GLU A 58 -0.70 4.63 -10.76
CA GLU A 58 -0.66 4.15 -12.13
C GLU A 58 -1.12 2.69 -12.15
N PHE A 59 -2.42 2.44 -12.34
CA PHE A 59 -2.99 1.10 -12.35
C PHE A 59 -2.71 0.34 -13.65
N ILE A 60 -2.65 1.09 -14.76
CA ILE A 60 -2.31 0.59 -16.09
C ILE A 60 -1.26 1.56 -16.62
N ASN A 61 -0.26 1.04 -17.31
CA ASN A 61 0.82 1.88 -17.84
C ASN A 61 0.26 3.05 -18.67
N GLY A 62 0.64 4.25 -18.26
CA GLY A 62 0.19 5.49 -18.88
C GLY A 62 -1.16 6.02 -18.38
N GLU A 63 -1.87 5.28 -17.51
CA GLU A 63 -3.13 5.72 -16.91
C GLU A 63 -2.91 6.11 -15.45
N TYR A 64 -2.86 7.40 -15.20
CA TYR A 64 -2.59 7.99 -13.90
C TYR A 64 -3.86 8.51 -13.25
N SER A 65 -3.99 8.33 -11.95
CA SER A 65 -5.09 8.87 -11.15
C SER A 65 -4.58 9.55 -9.89
N LEU A 66 -5.28 10.61 -9.48
CA LEU A 66 -5.00 11.37 -8.27
C LEU A 66 -6.04 11.08 -7.20
N THR A 67 -5.59 10.80 -5.99
CA THR A 67 -6.41 10.87 -4.79
C THR A 67 -6.21 12.23 -4.13
N GLN A 68 -7.31 12.93 -3.88
CA GLN A 68 -7.31 14.24 -3.25
C GLN A 68 -8.07 14.18 -1.92
N PRO A 69 -7.60 14.86 -0.86
CA PRO A 69 -8.34 14.93 0.39
C PRO A 69 -9.67 15.65 0.18
N THR A 70 -10.77 14.97 0.49
CA THR A 70 -12.13 15.53 0.45
C THR A 70 -12.52 16.18 1.77
N ILE A 71 -11.86 15.80 2.85
CA ILE A 71 -12.04 16.36 4.20
C ILE A 71 -10.69 16.71 4.81
N LYS A 72 -10.70 17.62 5.76
CA LYS A 72 -9.52 17.90 6.59
C LYS A 72 -9.30 16.75 7.56
N PRO A 73 -8.03 16.48 7.98
CA PRO A 73 -7.75 15.52 9.02
C PRO A 73 -8.60 15.78 10.27
N LEU A 74 -9.27 14.75 10.76
CA LEU A 74 -10.12 14.82 11.96
C LEU A 74 -9.30 14.72 13.25
N PHE A 75 -8.11 14.12 13.14
CA PHE A 75 -7.21 13.88 14.27
C PHE A 75 -5.80 14.37 13.94
N ASP A 76 -4.94 14.44 14.94
CA ASP A 76 -3.52 14.73 14.77
C ASP A 76 -2.81 13.49 14.18
N THR A 77 -2.91 13.37 12.87
CA THR A 77 -2.37 12.26 12.08
C THR A 77 -1.41 12.79 11.01
N LYS A 78 -0.49 11.96 10.55
CA LYS A 78 0.46 12.30 9.49
C LYS A 78 0.55 11.17 8.49
N GLN A 79 0.50 11.51 7.19
CA GLN A 79 0.68 10.51 6.13
C GLN A 79 2.03 9.81 6.26
N PHE A 80 2.06 8.54 5.89
CA PHE A 80 3.30 7.75 5.90
C PHE A 80 4.39 8.37 5.04
N GLU A 81 4.03 8.86 3.87
CA GLU A 81 4.92 9.51 2.91
C GLU A 81 5.51 10.82 3.46
N ASP A 82 4.70 11.62 4.17
CA ASP A 82 5.20 12.84 4.85
C ASP A 82 6.16 12.50 5.99
N CYS A 83 5.97 11.36 6.67
CA CYS A 83 6.91 10.87 7.65
C CYS A 83 8.24 10.47 7.00
N LEU A 84 8.20 9.76 5.86
CA LEU A 84 9.41 9.39 5.11
C LEU A 84 10.16 10.63 4.61
N LEU A 85 9.45 11.62 4.07
CA LEU A 85 10.04 12.88 3.64
C LEU A 85 10.72 13.61 4.81
N SER A 86 10.03 13.67 5.95
CA SER A 86 10.57 14.27 7.17
C SER A 86 11.83 13.55 7.67
N TRP A 87 11.86 12.23 7.62
CA TRP A 87 13.02 11.42 8.02
C TRP A 87 14.19 11.52 7.04
N SER A 88 13.92 11.84 5.78
CA SER A 88 14.95 12.16 4.77
C SER A 88 15.39 13.63 4.79
N GLU A 89 15.00 14.40 5.83
CA GLU A 89 15.30 15.82 5.97
C GLU A 89 14.71 16.71 4.85
N SER A 90 13.74 16.19 4.11
CA SER A 90 13.03 16.98 3.10
C SER A 90 12.10 18.00 3.75
N GLN A 91 12.08 19.22 3.21
CA GLN A 91 11.16 20.29 3.61
C GLN A 91 9.86 20.28 2.81
N SER A 92 9.75 19.41 1.79
CA SER A 92 8.58 19.30 0.92
C SER A 92 7.50 18.44 1.57
N SER A 93 6.24 18.79 1.36
CA SER A 93 5.11 17.91 1.67
C SER A 93 4.96 16.82 0.61
N PHE A 94 4.21 15.76 0.92
CA PHE A 94 3.90 14.73 -0.06
C PHE A 94 3.07 15.29 -1.23
N TYR A 95 2.18 16.24 -0.98
CA TYR A 95 1.49 16.97 -2.05
C TYR A 95 2.46 17.66 -3.02
N ASP A 96 3.47 18.37 -2.48
CA ASP A 96 4.47 19.02 -3.32
C ASP A 96 5.24 18.01 -4.16
N LYS A 97 5.56 16.85 -3.55
CA LYS A 97 6.26 15.76 -4.24
C LYS A 97 5.43 15.19 -5.38
N ILE A 98 4.13 14.91 -5.16
CA ILE A 98 3.20 14.47 -6.22
C ILE A 98 3.13 15.51 -7.33
N ARG A 99 2.87 16.76 -6.97
CA ARG A 99 2.75 17.86 -7.94
C ARG A 99 4.00 17.98 -8.82
N ASP A 100 5.16 17.95 -8.20
CA ASP A 100 6.43 18.12 -8.90
C ASP A 100 6.72 16.89 -9.81
N ASN A 101 6.47 15.68 -9.32
CA ASN A 101 6.57 14.45 -10.12
C ASN A 101 5.64 14.49 -11.35
N TRP A 102 4.38 14.86 -11.13
CA TRP A 102 3.42 14.97 -12.23
C TRP A 102 3.84 16.00 -13.27
N LYS A 103 4.31 17.17 -12.84
CA LYS A 103 4.74 18.24 -13.77
C LYS A 103 6.01 17.94 -14.55
N ASN A 104 6.92 17.18 -13.97
CA ASN A 104 8.23 16.92 -14.55
C ASN A 104 8.29 15.62 -15.34
N ASP A 105 7.58 14.56 -14.87
CA ASP A 105 7.80 13.20 -15.35
C ASP A 105 6.57 12.54 -15.98
N ILE A 106 5.34 13.00 -15.63
CA ILE A 106 4.10 12.36 -16.08
C ILE A 106 3.41 13.18 -17.17
N LEU A 107 3.20 14.47 -16.92
CA LEU A 107 2.48 15.33 -17.84
C LEU A 107 3.35 15.73 -19.02
N ASP A 108 2.78 15.70 -20.23
CA ASP A 108 3.42 16.23 -21.43
C ASP A 108 3.64 17.75 -21.37
N SER A 109 2.93 18.44 -20.46
CA SER A 109 3.07 19.87 -20.21
C SER A 109 2.69 20.20 -18.75
N PRO A 110 3.55 20.93 -18.00
CA PRO A 110 3.27 21.33 -16.62
C PRO A 110 1.96 22.13 -16.44
N GLN A 111 1.51 22.82 -17.51
CA GLN A 111 0.26 23.59 -17.51
C GLN A 111 -0.99 22.72 -17.36
N LYS A 112 -0.90 21.43 -17.71
CA LYS A 112 -1.98 20.47 -17.55
C LYS A 112 -2.24 20.05 -16.09
N TRP A 113 -1.39 20.43 -15.15
CA TRP A 113 -1.58 20.08 -13.75
C TRP A 113 -2.97 20.44 -13.22
N ASN A 114 -3.44 21.65 -13.48
CA ASN A 114 -4.74 22.10 -12.97
C ASN A 114 -5.92 21.33 -13.59
N SER A 115 -5.84 20.97 -14.87
CA SER A 115 -6.86 20.13 -15.51
C SER A 115 -6.83 18.71 -14.97
N SER A 116 -5.64 18.11 -14.84
CA SER A 116 -5.52 16.76 -14.24
C SER A 116 -5.99 16.74 -12.80
N LEU A 117 -5.75 17.80 -12.03
CA LEU A 117 -6.25 17.94 -10.68
C LEU A 117 -7.79 18.03 -10.64
N HIS A 118 -8.39 18.76 -11.58
CA HIS A 118 -9.84 18.88 -11.72
C HIS A 118 -10.46 17.54 -12.14
N ASP A 119 -9.89 16.86 -13.13
CA ASP A 119 -10.42 15.63 -13.70
C ASP A 119 -10.09 14.39 -12.85
N GLY A 120 -9.07 14.48 -12.00
CA GLY A 120 -8.59 13.40 -11.14
C GLY A 120 -7.81 12.31 -11.87
N VAL A 121 -7.68 12.42 -13.21
CA VAL A 121 -7.05 11.41 -14.07
C VAL A 121 -6.24 12.08 -15.19
N TYR A 122 -5.23 11.34 -15.68
CA TYR A 122 -4.46 11.70 -16.86
C TYR A 122 -4.02 10.46 -17.62
N SER A 123 -4.26 10.43 -18.95
CA SER A 123 -3.81 9.34 -19.83
C SER A 123 -2.63 9.83 -20.67
N SER A 124 -1.50 9.14 -20.59
CA SER A 124 -0.34 9.38 -21.44
C SER A 124 -0.32 8.39 -22.61
N ASN A 125 0.26 8.81 -23.74
CA ASN A 125 0.44 7.93 -24.92
C ASN A 125 1.68 7.02 -24.78
N SER A 126 2.00 6.55 -23.55
CA SER A 126 3.16 5.69 -23.35
C SER A 126 2.92 4.30 -23.93
N THR A 127 3.83 3.85 -24.79
CA THR A 127 3.84 2.47 -25.30
C THR A 127 4.77 1.62 -24.43
N ILE A 128 4.23 0.52 -23.88
CA ILE A 128 5.07 -0.45 -23.18
C ILE A 128 5.84 -1.27 -24.22
N ASN A 129 7.15 -1.17 -24.22
CA ASN A 129 8.00 -2.18 -24.83
C ASN A 129 8.11 -3.37 -23.87
N LEU A 130 7.25 -4.36 -24.04
CA LEU A 130 7.34 -5.61 -23.32
C LEU A 130 8.55 -6.40 -23.83
N ASN A 131 9.68 -6.29 -23.12
CA ASN A 131 10.75 -7.24 -23.30
C ASN A 131 10.27 -8.57 -22.70
N SER A 132 9.97 -9.55 -23.55
CA SER A 132 9.70 -10.93 -23.13
C SER A 132 11.00 -11.52 -22.58
N ASN A 133 11.23 -11.34 -21.29
CA ASN A 133 12.24 -12.13 -20.61
C ASN A 133 11.77 -13.58 -20.61
N ASN A 134 12.59 -14.50 -21.12
CA ASN A 134 12.35 -15.93 -21.04
C ASN A 134 12.33 -16.35 -19.57
N LEU A 135 11.14 -16.34 -18.95
CA LEU A 135 10.94 -16.85 -17.61
C LEU A 135 11.14 -18.37 -17.63
N GLN A 136 12.14 -18.84 -16.89
CA GLN A 136 12.39 -20.28 -16.73
C GLN A 136 11.40 -20.85 -15.71
N TYR A 137 10.18 -21.14 -16.15
CA TYR A 137 9.11 -21.69 -15.33
C TYR A 137 9.49 -23.03 -14.67
N SER A 138 10.36 -23.83 -15.30
CA SER A 138 10.84 -25.11 -14.78
C SER A 138 11.50 -25.00 -13.40
N THR A 139 12.25 -23.94 -13.14
CA THR A 139 12.90 -23.70 -11.85
C THR A 139 11.88 -23.43 -10.74
N TYR A 140 10.75 -22.83 -11.07
CA TYR A 140 9.67 -22.56 -10.10
C TYR A 140 8.78 -23.79 -9.90
N LEU A 141 8.47 -24.52 -10.98
CA LEU A 141 7.67 -25.74 -10.92
C LEU A 141 8.37 -26.85 -10.12
N SER A 142 9.67 -26.95 -10.20
CA SER A 142 10.45 -27.94 -9.41
C SER A 142 10.41 -27.69 -7.89
N LYS A 143 10.05 -26.47 -7.46
CA LYS A 143 9.85 -26.10 -6.05
C LYS A 143 8.44 -26.39 -5.55
N LEU A 144 7.51 -26.63 -6.43
CA LEU A 144 6.16 -27.09 -6.07
C LEU A 144 6.30 -28.57 -5.71
N GLY A 145 6.02 -28.93 -4.46
CA GLY A 145 6.03 -30.32 -4.02
C GLY A 145 5.07 -31.19 -4.86
N SER A 146 5.26 -32.49 -4.83
CA SER A 146 4.33 -33.44 -5.45
C SER A 146 2.95 -33.31 -4.78
N ILE A 147 1.92 -33.12 -5.59
CA ILE A 147 0.54 -33.13 -5.12
C ILE A 147 0.22 -34.59 -4.71
N ASN A 148 -0.06 -34.80 -3.44
CA ASN A 148 -0.54 -36.10 -2.97
C ASN A 148 -2.05 -36.17 -3.27
N ASN A 149 -2.48 -37.10 -4.13
CA ASN A 149 -3.87 -37.21 -4.54
C ASN A 149 -4.74 -38.02 -3.57
N ASP A 150 -4.22 -38.36 -2.38
CA ASP A 150 -4.97 -39.09 -1.35
C ASP A 150 -5.64 -38.10 -0.40
N GLY A 151 -6.94 -37.89 -0.52
CA GLY A 151 -7.74 -37.07 0.38
C GLY A 151 -8.61 -36.04 -0.34
N TYR A 152 -9.05 -35.05 0.45
CA TYR A 152 -9.84 -33.90 -0.02
C TYR A 152 -9.01 -32.63 0.05
N ASP A 153 -9.07 -31.83 -1.02
CA ASP A 153 -8.47 -30.51 -1.01
C ASP A 153 -9.39 -29.51 -0.29
N LEU A 154 -8.88 -28.86 0.75
CA LEU A 154 -9.58 -27.78 1.43
C LEU A 154 -9.17 -26.43 0.83
N ILE A 155 -10.11 -25.79 0.15
CA ILE A 155 -9.92 -24.42 -0.37
C ILE A 155 -10.68 -23.44 0.52
N MET A 156 -9.94 -22.51 1.16
CA MET A 156 -10.52 -21.42 1.93
C MET A 156 -10.38 -20.10 1.16
N TYR A 157 -11.47 -19.33 1.14
CA TYR A 157 -11.48 -18.02 0.51
C TYR A 157 -12.38 -17.04 1.27
N SER A 158 -12.05 -15.76 1.19
CA SER A 158 -12.84 -14.70 1.82
C SER A 158 -14.07 -14.38 0.97
N LYS A 159 -15.25 -14.29 1.61
CA LYS A 159 -16.46 -13.80 0.93
C LYS A 159 -16.37 -12.28 0.73
N ILE A 160 -16.85 -11.79 -0.42
CA ILE A 160 -16.86 -10.36 -0.75
C ILE A 160 -17.54 -9.51 0.34
N GLY A 161 -18.67 -9.99 0.89
CA GLY A 161 -19.44 -9.26 1.89
C GLY A 161 -18.84 -9.25 3.30
N MET A 162 -18.03 -10.24 3.66
CA MET A 162 -17.45 -10.37 5.00
C MET A 162 -15.94 -10.16 5.03
N GLY A 163 -15.28 -10.27 3.88
CA GLY A 163 -13.83 -10.22 3.80
C GLY A 163 -13.17 -11.29 4.65
N ASP A 164 -11.99 -10.98 5.18
CA ASP A 164 -11.17 -11.82 6.04
C ASP A 164 -11.37 -11.56 7.54
N GLY A 165 -12.41 -10.84 7.92
CA GLY A 165 -12.72 -10.46 9.31
C GLY A 165 -12.07 -9.14 9.78
N GLN A 166 -11.22 -8.50 8.99
CA GLN A 166 -10.62 -7.21 9.36
C GLN A 166 -11.65 -6.08 9.48
N LYS A 167 -12.83 -6.26 8.90
CA LYS A 167 -13.95 -5.30 8.91
C LYS A 167 -15.04 -5.68 9.90
N ALA A 168 -14.73 -6.44 10.94
CA ALA A 168 -15.71 -6.92 11.92
C ALA A 168 -16.47 -5.81 12.67
N ASN A 169 -15.94 -4.57 12.65
CA ASN A 169 -16.59 -3.40 13.28
C ASN A 169 -17.51 -2.63 12.32
N ASN A 170 -17.65 -3.06 11.08
CA ASN A 170 -18.63 -2.48 10.17
C ASN A 170 -20.00 -3.05 10.48
N PRO A 171 -21.07 -2.20 10.50
CA PRO A 171 -22.43 -2.65 10.72
C PRO A 171 -22.94 -3.58 9.61
#